data_ecc194d5a97fda684b2df2102e9278f9
#
_entry.id   ecc194d5a97fda684b2df2102e9278f9
#
_cell.length_a   1.000
_cell.length_b   1.000
_cell.length_c   1.000
_cell.angle_alpha   90.00
_cell.angle_beta   90.00
_cell.angle_gamma   90.00
#
_symmetry.space_group_name_H-M   'P 1'
#
loop_
_entity.id
_entity.type
_entity.pdbx_description
1 polymer ?
#
loop_
_entity_poly.entity_id
_entity_poly.type
_entity_poly.pdbx_seq_one_letter_code
_entity_poly.pdbx_strand_id
1 'polypeptide(L)'
;MKLFSRSKLIAALLLTVVLEYGCGGSTAIKSFRLALAASGPLVNSLVSAGAIPQAKATAIITDFNDGAGCALTLQDAFNAIPSELSAAEKRARKFQASLSALQCFRVIINRQNFAAHPRIQQAANIAEGILASLVVFYSGTGTSAEARSATVIARDEKELERKLKVQVNRLEAALQP
;
A
#
# COMPACT_ATOMS: atom_id res chain seq x y z
N MET A 1 39.69 6.16 -16.33
CA MET A 1 38.35 5.59 -16.44
C MET A 1 37.70 5.66 -15.08
N LYS A 2 36.65 6.54 -14.89
CA LYS A 2 35.99 6.74 -13.59
C LYS A 2 34.91 5.66 -13.44
N LEU A 3 35.04 4.82 -12.43
CA LEU A 3 34.04 3.86 -12.02
C LEU A 3 32.80 4.64 -11.54
N PHE A 4 31.77 4.71 -12.37
CA PHE A 4 30.47 5.20 -11.96
C PHE A 4 29.89 4.25 -10.90
N SER A 5 29.71 4.78 -9.69
CA SER A 5 29.17 4.04 -8.56
C SER A 5 27.83 3.39 -8.90
N ARG A 6 27.77 2.05 -8.78
CA ARG A 6 26.56 1.24 -9.03
C ARG A 6 25.32 1.70 -8.24
N SER A 7 25.53 2.36 -7.10
CA SER A 7 24.45 2.92 -6.27
C SER A 7 23.66 4.05 -6.95
N LYS A 8 24.31 4.88 -7.80
CA LYS A 8 23.63 5.97 -8.52
C LYS A 8 22.79 5.46 -9.70
N LEU A 9 23.16 4.33 -10.30
CA LEU A 9 22.41 3.70 -11.38
C LEU A 9 21.10 3.06 -10.86
N ILE A 10 21.14 2.45 -9.68
CA ILE A 10 19.94 1.87 -9.03
C ILE A 10 18.95 2.97 -8.62
N ALA A 11 19.46 4.10 -8.08
CA ALA A 11 18.60 5.25 -7.74
C ALA A 11 17.97 5.89 -8.99
N ALA A 12 18.66 5.97 -10.11
CA ALA A 12 18.14 6.50 -11.37
C ALA A 12 17.09 5.57 -11.99
N LEU A 13 17.27 4.25 -11.89
CA LEU A 13 16.32 3.25 -12.41
C LEU A 13 15.00 3.24 -11.60
N LEU A 14 15.06 3.51 -10.29
CA LEU A 14 13.87 3.65 -9.46
C LEU A 14 13.10 4.95 -9.76
N LEU A 15 13.79 6.01 -10.21
CA LEU A 15 13.15 7.29 -10.51
C LEU A 15 12.40 7.29 -11.86
N THR A 16 12.83 6.50 -12.84
CA THR A 16 12.22 6.45 -14.17
C THR A 16 10.92 5.62 -14.23
N VAL A 17 10.68 4.73 -13.24
CA VAL A 17 9.43 3.94 -13.17
C VAL A 17 8.25 4.77 -12.62
N VAL A 18 8.49 5.97 -12.08
CA VAL A 18 7.46 6.80 -11.43
C VAL A 18 6.67 7.68 -12.43
N LEU A 19 7.08 7.78 -13.70
CA LEU A 19 6.56 8.78 -14.63
C LEU A 19 5.50 8.30 -15.63
N GLU A 20 5.09 7.04 -15.63
CA GLU A 20 4.06 6.59 -16.56
C GLU A 20 2.85 5.99 -15.81
N TYR A 21 1.73 6.59 -16.07
CA TYR A 21 0.30 6.27 -15.91
C TYR A 21 -0.44 7.17 -14.91
N GLY A 22 -1.04 8.20 -15.54
CA GLY A 22 -2.09 9.00 -14.91
C GLY A 22 -3.38 8.22 -14.79
N CYS A 23 -3.83 8.04 -13.56
CA CYS A 23 -5.23 7.98 -13.13
C CYS A 23 -5.21 8.02 -11.61
N GLY A 24 -5.78 9.07 -11.02
CA GLY A 24 -5.76 9.33 -9.59
C GLY A 24 -6.31 8.15 -8.77
N GLY A 25 -5.62 7.78 -7.71
CA GLY A 25 -5.92 6.65 -6.83
C GLY A 25 -5.00 5.44 -7.01
N SER A 26 -4.46 5.20 -8.21
CA SER A 26 -3.60 4.05 -8.48
C SER A 26 -2.15 4.26 -7.99
N THR A 27 -1.67 5.51 -7.95
CA THR A 27 -0.28 5.80 -7.61
C THR A 27 0.05 5.49 -6.14
N ALA A 28 -0.82 5.92 -5.20
CA ALA A 28 -0.63 5.63 -3.79
C ALA A 28 -0.73 4.12 -3.50
N ILE A 29 -1.66 3.40 -4.14
CA ILE A 29 -1.80 1.95 -4.02
C ILE A 29 -0.59 1.23 -4.61
N LYS A 30 -0.09 1.69 -5.77
CA LYS A 30 1.15 1.16 -6.37
C LYS A 30 2.35 1.35 -5.44
N SER A 31 2.53 2.55 -4.88
CA SER A 31 3.60 2.83 -3.93
C SER A 31 3.46 1.98 -2.66
N PHE A 32 2.24 1.83 -2.13
CA PHE A 32 1.94 0.96 -0.99
C PHE A 32 2.36 -0.49 -1.26
N ARG A 33 1.99 -1.05 -2.42
CA ARG A 33 2.39 -2.39 -2.83
C ARG A 33 3.91 -2.54 -2.90
N LEU A 34 4.61 -1.56 -3.52
CA LEU A 34 6.06 -1.59 -3.65
C LEU A 34 6.74 -1.49 -2.28
N ALA A 35 6.22 -0.68 -1.37
CA ALA A 35 6.73 -0.59 0.00
C ALA A 35 6.63 -1.93 0.72
N LEU A 36 5.49 -2.64 0.64
CA LEU A 36 5.36 -3.98 1.23
C LEU A 36 6.36 -4.97 0.64
N ALA A 37 6.51 -5.00 -0.69
CA ALA A 37 7.47 -5.88 -1.36
C ALA A 37 8.94 -5.58 -1.01
N ALA A 38 9.23 -4.36 -0.55
CA ALA A 38 10.58 -3.93 -0.15
C ALA A 38 10.92 -4.25 1.32
N SER A 39 10.19 -5.13 1.99
CA SER A 39 10.39 -5.48 3.42
C SER A 39 11.66 -6.29 3.72
N GLY A 40 12.25 -6.93 2.70
CA GLY A 40 13.42 -7.80 2.85
C GLY A 40 14.60 -7.17 3.61
N PRO A 41 15.06 -5.95 3.29
CA PRO A 41 16.16 -5.30 4.00
C PRO A 41 15.93 -5.15 5.51
N LEU A 42 14.72 -4.75 5.94
CA LEU A 42 14.36 -4.66 7.35
C LEU A 42 14.49 -6.05 8.02
N VAL A 43 13.84 -7.06 7.44
CA VAL A 43 13.83 -8.41 8.01
C VAL A 43 15.25 -8.96 8.13
N ASN A 44 16.07 -8.79 7.08
CA ASN A 44 17.46 -9.24 7.08
C ASN A 44 18.33 -8.50 8.12
N SER A 45 18.10 -7.18 8.33
CA SER A 45 18.81 -6.43 9.37
C SER A 45 18.46 -6.92 10.77
N LEU A 46 17.18 -7.28 11.01
CA LEU A 46 16.73 -7.83 12.29
C LEU A 46 17.29 -9.24 12.55
N VAL A 47 17.45 -10.05 11.49
CA VAL A 47 18.14 -11.34 11.61
C VAL A 47 19.62 -11.14 11.95
N SER A 48 20.31 -10.23 11.25
CA SER A 48 21.73 -9.93 11.49
C SER A 48 21.98 -9.38 12.90
N ALA A 49 21.01 -8.65 13.46
CA ALA A 49 21.02 -8.17 14.84
C ALA A 49 20.63 -9.24 15.87
N GLY A 50 20.29 -10.46 15.45
CA GLY A 50 19.82 -11.52 16.34
C GLY A 50 18.41 -11.30 16.93
N ALA A 51 17.67 -10.30 16.44
CA ALA A 51 16.34 -9.98 16.94
C ALA A 51 15.26 -10.94 16.43
N ILE A 52 15.51 -11.56 15.27
CA ILE A 52 14.60 -12.55 14.64
C ILE A 52 15.41 -13.77 14.23
N PRO A 53 14.96 -15.00 14.55
CA PRO A 53 15.58 -16.22 14.05
C PRO A 53 15.50 -16.32 12.52
N GLN A 54 16.57 -16.77 11.87
CA GLN A 54 16.61 -16.96 10.40
C GLN A 54 15.44 -17.80 9.89
N ALA A 55 15.01 -18.81 10.64
CA ALA A 55 13.88 -19.65 10.27
C ALA A 55 12.53 -18.90 10.16
N LYS A 56 12.38 -17.76 10.86
CA LYS A 56 11.18 -16.92 10.79
C LYS A 56 11.25 -15.85 9.70
N ALA A 57 12.46 -15.49 9.25
CA ALA A 57 12.68 -14.42 8.30
C ALA A 57 11.92 -14.67 6.97
N THR A 58 12.04 -15.88 6.43
CA THR A 58 11.37 -16.27 5.19
C THR A 58 9.85 -16.15 5.31
N ALA A 59 9.27 -16.61 6.42
CA ALA A 59 7.82 -16.52 6.64
C ALA A 59 7.36 -15.06 6.71
N ILE A 60 8.09 -14.18 7.39
CA ILE A 60 7.77 -12.76 7.49
C ILE A 60 7.85 -12.09 6.11
N ILE A 61 8.90 -12.36 5.33
CA ILE A 61 9.05 -11.83 3.97
C ILE A 61 7.89 -12.32 3.08
N THR A 62 7.52 -13.60 3.19
CA THR A 62 6.39 -14.17 2.47
C THR A 62 5.09 -13.46 2.83
N ASP A 63 4.82 -13.22 4.12
CA ASP A 63 3.62 -12.51 4.56
C ASP A 63 3.56 -11.06 4.00
N PHE A 64 4.69 -10.34 3.96
CA PHE A 64 4.73 -9.02 3.33
C PHE A 64 4.49 -9.09 1.82
N ASN A 65 5.03 -10.10 1.13
CA ASN A 65 4.78 -10.31 -0.29
C ASN A 65 3.33 -10.70 -0.59
N ASP A 66 2.71 -11.53 0.25
CA ASP A 66 1.28 -11.84 0.19
C ASP A 66 0.45 -10.56 0.40
N GLY A 67 0.84 -9.70 1.35
CA GLY A 67 0.23 -8.39 1.55
C GLY A 67 0.37 -7.47 0.33
N ALA A 68 1.51 -7.50 -0.35
CA ALA A 68 1.70 -6.81 -1.62
C ALA A 68 0.79 -7.40 -2.72
N GLY A 69 0.52 -8.70 -2.70
CA GLY A 69 -0.46 -9.35 -3.55
C GLY A 69 -1.89 -8.84 -3.33
N CYS A 70 -2.31 -8.65 -2.07
CA CYS A 70 -3.62 -8.04 -1.76
C CYS A 70 -3.72 -6.60 -2.33
N ALA A 71 -2.63 -5.83 -2.25
CA ALA A 71 -2.58 -4.48 -2.80
C ALA A 71 -2.57 -4.46 -4.35
N LEU A 72 -1.96 -5.45 -4.99
CA LEU A 72 -2.01 -5.63 -6.44
C LEU A 72 -3.45 -5.91 -6.89
N THR A 73 -4.14 -6.86 -6.25
CA THR A 73 -5.54 -7.18 -6.53
C THR A 73 -6.44 -5.93 -6.39
N LEU A 74 -6.20 -5.09 -5.36
CA LEU A 74 -6.89 -3.82 -5.19
C LEU A 74 -6.62 -2.86 -6.35
N GLN A 75 -5.36 -2.72 -6.77
CA GLN A 75 -4.96 -1.88 -7.89
C GLN A 75 -5.64 -2.33 -9.18
N ASP A 76 -5.63 -3.62 -9.47
CA ASP A 76 -6.24 -4.19 -10.67
C ASP A 76 -7.77 -4.00 -10.65
N ALA A 77 -8.42 -4.20 -9.50
CA ALA A 77 -9.84 -3.94 -9.34
C ALA A 77 -10.20 -2.46 -9.59
N PHE A 78 -9.37 -1.52 -9.15
CA PHE A 78 -9.59 -0.09 -9.41
C PHE A 78 -9.41 0.24 -10.90
N ASN A 79 -8.39 -0.34 -11.55
CA ASN A 79 -8.13 -0.14 -12.96
C ASN A 79 -9.22 -0.76 -13.86
N ALA A 80 -9.86 -1.83 -13.40
CA ALA A 80 -10.94 -2.51 -14.12
C ALA A 80 -12.31 -1.81 -14.00
N ILE A 81 -12.43 -0.70 -13.25
CA ILE A 81 -13.69 0.04 -13.14
C ILE A 81 -13.98 0.78 -14.44
N PRO A 82 -15.09 0.46 -15.14
CA PRO A 82 -15.43 1.12 -16.39
C PRO A 82 -15.62 2.63 -16.25
N SER A 83 -15.19 3.38 -17.25
CA SER A 83 -15.26 4.85 -17.24
C SER A 83 -16.69 5.39 -17.35
N GLU A 84 -17.59 4.63 -17.96
CA GLU A 84 -18.99 4.96 -18.22
C GLU A 84 -19.91 4.82 -17.00
N LEU A 85 -19.47 4.15 -15.95
CA LEU A 85 -20.27 4.00 -14.72
C LEU A 85 -20.50 5.34 -14.04
N SER A 86 -21.64 5.46 -13.37
CA SER A 86 -21.96 6.58 -12.50
C SER A 86 -20.94 6.73 -11.35
N ALA A 87 -20.82 7.91 -10.78
CA ALA A 87 -19.95 8.17 -9.64
C ALA A 87 -20.29 7.28 -8.43
N ALA A 88 -21.58 7.00 -8.21
CA ALA A 88 -22.03 6.12 -7.13
C ALA A 88 -21.60 4.67 -7.35
N GLU A 89 -21.76 4.14 -8.56
CA GLU A 89 -21.33 2.78 -8.90
C GLU A 89 -19.81 2.62 -8.82
N LYS A 90 -19.03 3.59 -9.35
CA LYS A 90 -17.57 3.60 -9.22
C LYS A 90 -17.16 3.57 -7.76
N ARG A 91 -17.81 4.38 -6.91
CA ARG A 91 -17.55 4.42 -5.48
C ARG A 91 -17.87 3.10 -4.80
N ALA A 92 -19.01 2.49 -5.12
CA ALA A 92 -19.39 1.19 -4.58
C ALA A 92 -18.38 0.10 -4.94
N ARG A 93 -17.90 0.06 -6.19
CA ARG A 93 -16.86 -0.88 -6.62
C ARG A 93 -15.52 -0.65 -5.92
N LYS A 94 -15.10 0.62 -5.77
CA LYS A 94 -13.89 0.98 -5.01
C LYS A 94 -14.00 0.57 -3.54
N PHE A 95 -15.18 0.76 -2.92
CA PHE A 95 -15.45 0.29 -1.57
C PHE A 95 -15.28 -1.21 -1.43
N GLN A 96 -15.95 -2.00 -2.29
CA GLN A 96 -15.86 -3.46 -2.24
C GLN A 96 -14.42 -3.96 -2.46
N ALA A 97 -13.70 -3.41 -3.42
CA ALA A 97 -12.31 -3.76 -3.66
C ALA A 97 -11.42 -3.43 -2.45
N SER A 98 -11.63 -2.26 -1.82
CA SER A 98 -10.88 -1.84 -0.62
C SER A 98 -11.17 -2.75 0.58
N LEU A 99 -12.44 -3.14 0.76
CA LEU A 99 -12.86 -4.06 1.82
C LEU A 99 -12.23 -5.44 1.62
N SER A 100 -12.27 -5.97 0.40
CA SER A 100 -11.66 -7.27 0.07
C SER A 100 -10.14 -7.25 0.32
N ALA A 101 -9.45 -6.17 -0.07
CA ALA A 101 -8.01 -6.04 0.18
C ALA A 101 -7.69 -5.95 1.68
N LEU A 102 -8.49 -5.22 2.47
CA LEU A 102 -8.33 -5.14 3.92
C LEU A 102 -8.54 -6.52 4.57
N GLN A 103 -9.57 -7.27 4.17
CA GLN A 103 -9.83 -8.61 4.68
C GLN A 103 -8.69 -9.58 4.32
N CYS A 104 -8.22 -9.54 3.06
CA CYS A 104 -7.05 -10.29 2.60
C CYS A 104 -5.83 -10.01 3.49
N PHE A 105 -5.52 -8.74 3.73
CA PHE A 105 -4.36 -8.34 4.54
C PHE A 105 -4.51 -8.76 6.00
N ARG A 106 -5.71 -8.66 6.60
CA ARG A 106 -5.99 -9.09 7.97
C ARG A 106 -5.76 -10.60 8.18
N VAL A 107 -6.09 -11.42 7.20
CA VAL A 107 -5.78 -12.85 7.26
C VAL A 107 -4.27 -13.08 7.35
N ILE A 108 -3.47 -12.26 6.65
CA ILE A 108 -2.02 -12.36 6.65
C ILE A 108 -1.43 -11.94 7.99
N ILE A 109 -1.82 -10.76 8.51
CA ILE A 109 -1.27 -10.26 9.79
C ILE A 109 -1.64 -11.17 10.98
N ASN A 110 -2.75 -11.89 10.90
CA ASN A 110 -3.17 -12.84 11.93
C ASN A 110 -2.37 -14.16 11.92
N ARG A 111 -1.47 -14.38 10.97
CA ARG A 111 -0.54 -15.54 10.98
C ARG A 111 0.53 -15.46 12.07
N GLN A 112 0.50 -14.46 12.95
CA GLN A 112 1.41 -14.22 14.07
C GLN A 112 2.87 -13.85 13.68
N ASN A 113 3.25 -13.96 12.41
CA ASN A 113 4.61 -13.64 11.98
C ASN A 113 4.93 -12.14 12.13
N PHE A 114 3.93 -11.28 11.92
CA PHE A 114 4.07 -9.84 12.09
C PHE A 114 4.24 -9.39 13.55
N ALA A 115 3.77 -10.18 14.51
CA ALA A 115 3.97 -9.91 15.95
C ALA A 115 5.37 -10.27 16.47
N ALA A 116 6.24 -10.84 15.62
CA ALA A 116 7.55 -11.33 16.03
C ALA A 116 8.51 -10.22 16.48
N HIS A 117 8.30 -8.97 16.05
CA HIS A 117 9.15 -7.84 16.41
C HIS A 117 8.36 -6.51 16.35
N PRO A 118 8.57 -5.56 17.28
CA PRO A 118 7.81 -4.31 17.33
C PRO A 118 7.84 -3.49 16.03
N ARG A 119 8.97 -3.43 15.32
CA ARG A 119 9.07 -2.72 14.04
C ARG A 119 8.25 -3.39 12.93
N ILE A 120 8.22 -4.72 12.90
CA ILE A 120 7.40 -5.48 11.94
C ILE A 120 5.93 -5.25 12.24
N GLN A 121 5.55 -5.33 13.50
CA GLN A 121 4.18 -5.04 13.95
C GLN A 121 3.76 -3.60 13.60
N GLN A 122 4.65 -2.63 13.80
CA GLN A 122 4.40 -1.23 13.43
C GLN A 122 4.17 -1.09 11.91
N ALA A 123 5.00 -1.71 11.08
CA ALA A 123 4.83 -1.68 9.63
C ALA A 123 3.49 -2.33 9.21
N ALA A 124 3.13 -3.46 9.80
CA ALA A 124 1.85 -4.14 9.56
C ALA A 124 0.65 -3.26 9.95
N ASN A 125 0.71 -2.60 11.12
CA ASN A 125 -0.35 -1.69 11.58
C ASN A 125 -0.52 -0.47 10.66
N ILE A 126 0.58 0.11 10.15
CA ILE A 126 0.52 1.20 9.17
C ILE A 126 -0.12 0.71 7.87
N ALA A 127 0.27 -0.47 7.39
CA ALA A 127 -0.26 -1.06 6.18
C ALA A 127 -1.78 -1.34 6.29
N GLU A 128 -2.24 -1.91 7.41
CA GLU A 128 -3.66 -2.09 7.70
C GLU A 128 -4.40 -0.75 7.75
N GLY A 129 -3.81 0.26 8.39
CA GLY A 129 -4.37 1.61 8.48
C GLY A 129 -4.56 2.28 7.12
N ILE A 130 -3.66 2.05 6.15
CA ILE A 130 -3.81 2.51 4.77
C ILE A 130 -5.05 1.90 4.13
N LEU A 131 -5.21 0.57 4.19
CA LEU A 131 -6.37 -0.13 3.63
C LEU A 131 -7.69 0.25 4.32
N ALA A 132 -7.67 0.37 5.66
CA ALA A 132 -8.82 0.82 6.44
C ALA A 132 -9.25 2.24 6.05
N SER A 133 -8.30 3.15 5.79
CA SER A 133 -8.58 4.52 5.34
C SER A 133 -9.29 4.55 3.99
N LEU A 134 -8.94 3.65 3.06
CA LEU A 134 -9.64 3.48 1.78
C LEU A 134 -11.09 3.01 1.99
N VAL A 135 -11.28 1.99 2.85
CA VAL A 135 -12.62 1.48 3.18
C VAL A 135 -13.51 2.59 3.76
N VAL A 136 -13.02 3.34 4.75
CA VAL A 136 -13.75 4.46 5.37
C VAL A 136 -14.09 5.53 4.34
N PHE A 137 -13.14 5.90 3.48
CA PHE A 137 -13.37 6.93 2.46
C PHE A 137 -14.46 6.52 1.46
N TYR A 138 -14.42 5.28 0.96
CA TYR A 138 -15.38 4.81 -0.04
C TYR A 138 -16.70 4.32 0.55
N SER A 139 -16.78 4.00 1.85
CA SER A 139 -18.03 3.60 2.52
C SER A 139 -19.08 4.71 2.55
N GLY A 140 -18.68 5.97 2.44
CA GLY A 140 -19.64 7.08 2.42
C GLY A 140 -20.23 7.46 3.76
N THR A 141 -19.70 7.00 4.88
CA THR A 141 -20.18 7.28 6.23
C THR A 141 -20.06 8.76 6.68
N GLY A 142 -19.84 9.67 5.74
CA GLY A 142 -19.83 11.12 5.96
C GLY A 142 -20.75 11.84 4.99
N THR A 143 -22.01 12.08 5.38
CA THR A 143 -23.03 12.91 4.72
C THR A 143 -23.49 12.46 3.32
N SER A 144 -24.82 12.40 3.15
CA SER A 144 -25.61 12.09 1.95
C SER A 144 -24.84 12.08 0.61
N ALA A 145 -24.55 10.87 0.13
CA ALA A 145 -23.76 10.66 -1.08
C ALA A 145 -24.44 11.15 -2.38
N GLU A 146 -25.73 11.48 -2.33
CA GLU A 146 -26.55 11.81 -3.50
C GLU A 146 -26.39 13.25 -4.01
N ALA A 147 -25.78 14.16 -3.22
CA ALA A 147 -25.77 15.59 -3.56
C ALA A 147 -24.36 16.17 -3.84
N ARG A 148 -23.29 15.36 -3.86
CA ARG A 148 -21.94 15.91 -4.11
C ARG A 148 -21.68 16.05 -5.60
N SER A 149 -21.35 17.28 -6.04
CA SER A 149 -20.93 17.53 -7.42
C SER A 149 -19.63 16.74 -7.74
N ALA A 150 -19.42 16.38 -9.02
CA ALA A 150 -18.23 15.69 -9.49
C ALA A 150 -16.92 16.42 -9.05
N THR A 151 -16.96 17.75 -8.94
CA THR A 151 -15.85 18.58 -8.50
C THR A 151 -15.47 18.34 -7.03
N VAL A 152 -16.48 18.16 -6.16
CA VAL A 152 -16.28 17.87 -4.72
C VAL A 152 -15.67 16.48 -4.57
N ILE A 153 -16.18 15.49 -5.30
CA ILE A 153 -15.66 14.13 -5.28
C ILE A 153 -14.19 14.10 -5.72
N ALA A 154 -13.85 14.80 -6.81
CA ALA A 154 -12.47 14.88 -7.30
C ALA A 154 -11.52 15.57 -6.31
N ARG A 155 -11.99 16.58 -5.58
CA ARG A 155 -11.23 17.25 -4.52
C ARG A 155 -10.98 16.30 -3.34
N ASP A 156 -12.00 15.59 -2.92
CA ASP A 156 -11.93 14.63 -1.81
C ASP A 156 -10.97 13.47 -2.15
N GLU A 157 -10.97 12.98 -3.39
CA GLU A 157 -10.04 11.95 -3.86
C GLU A 157 -8.58 12.44 -3.86
N LYS A 158 -8.31 13.69 -4.28
CA LYS A 158 -6.96 14.28 -4.20
C LYS A 158 -6.47 14.39 -2.75
N GLU A 159 -7.35 14.79 -1.84
CA GLU A 159 -7.01 14.88 -0.42
C GLU A 159 -6.75 13.48 0.18
N LEU A 160 -7.54 12.48 -0.20
CA LEU A 160 -7.28 11.09 0.16
C LEU A 160 -5.90 10.64 -0.34
N GLU A 161 -5.59 10.88 -1.62
CA GLU A 161 -4.30 10.52 -2.21
C GLU A 161 -3.13 11.16 -1.46
N ARG A 162 -3.25 12.44 -1.09
CA ARG A 162 -2.25 13.15 -0.28
C ARG A 162 -2.06 12.48 1.08
N LYS A 163 -3.13 12.12 1.77
CA LYS A 163 -3.09 11.42 3.07
C LYS A 163 -2.47 10.03 2.95
N LEU A 164 -2.85 9.28 1.93
CA LEU A 164 -2.29 7.95 1.67
C LEU A 164 -0.79 8.03 1.38
N LYS A 165 -0.34 9.00 0.59
CA LYS A 165 1.08 9.21 0.32
C LYS A 165 1.88 9.43 1.60
N VAL A 166 1.36 10.23 2.54
CA VAL A 166 2.02 10.43 3.85
C VAL A 166 2.10 9.11 4.63
N GLN A 167 1.05 8.30 4.62
CA GLN A 167 1.05 7.00 5.30
C GLN A 167 1.99 6.00 4.62
N VAL A 168 2.05 5.98 3.30
CA VAL A 168 3.01 5.15 2.54
C VAL A 168 4.45 5.54 2.88
N ASN A 169 4.78 6.83 2.91
CA ASN A 169 6.12 7.28 3.31
C ASN A 169 6.48 6.83 4.74
N ARG A 170 5.49 6.82 5.67
CA ARG A 170 5.68 6.27 7.03
C ARG A 170 5.92 4.76 7.02
N LEU A 171 5.21 4.02 6.17
CA LEU A 171 5.43 2.59 5.98
C LEU A 171 6.83 2.32 5.43
N GLU A 172 7.23 3.04 4.40
CA GLU A 172 8.58 2.95 3.83
C GLU A 172 9.65 3.22 4.89
N ALA A 173 9.49 4.26 5.71
CA ALA A 173 10.41 4.56 6.80
C ALA A 173 10.43 3.46 7.88
N ALA A 174 9.28 2.84 8.19
CA ALA A 174 9.21 1.73 9.14
C ALA A 174 9.88 0.45 8.61
N LEU A 175 9.94 0.29 7.29
CA LEU A 175 10.57 -0.86 6.60
C LEU A 175 12.06 -0.66 6.30
N GLN A 176 12.62 0.53 6.55
CA GLN A 176 14.07 0.75 6.45
C GLN A 176 14.82 -0.03 7.55
N PRO A 177 16.04 -0.50 7.29
CA PRO A 177 16.87 -1.24 8.25
C PRO A 177 17.29 -0.39 9.46
#